data_f91b7bbe6f294e561970056447b2a4bd
#
_entry.id   f91b7bbe6f294e561970056447b2a4bd
#
_cell.length_a   1.000
_cell.length_b   1.000
_cell.length_c   1.000
_cell.angle_alpha   90.00
_cell.angle_beta   90.00
_cell.angle_gamma   90.00
#
_symmetry.space_group_name_H-M   'P 1'
#
loop_
_entity.id
_entity.type
_entity.pdbx_description
1 polymer ?
#
loop_
_entity_poly.entity_id
_entity_poly.type
_entity_poly.pdbx_seq_one_letter_code
_entity_poly.pdbx_strand_id
1 'polypeptide(L)'
;MERTGNITFSVIVPVYNVQAYLSACVKSVVEQAGPADWECILVDDGSTDACPAMCDAFAQLCPGVTVIHRSNGGLAAARNTGIKAAKGKWLLFLDSDDYWPPHMLEKLRAALADAPGYRWYVCRYLEQDERQGMDAKPYPGPVERFTPGPDADPDYAARVARLYAAGHWAVWRFCIDREFLVKYNLLFWNEVRWAEDYPFDLVLAGACPKLYYLDVELVVYRANRAGSLLNAGLAKHFAGIAAVIHRFEKMFAAPDCPWTPAEQAEIWRRTANVFWPQARGAACRDAEVRAACAPGLTACKALWKLGDENTRPDWKLFAFLLNHFGPRFALWAAGLLKRK
;
A
#
# COMPACT_ATOMS: atom_id res chain seq x y z
N MET A 1 14.09 -3.17 -31.04
CA MET A 1 12.83 -3.41 -31.76
C MET A 1 11.73 -2.73 -30.96
N GLU A 2 11.10 -1.71 -31.52
CA GLU A 2 9.90 -1.14 -30.90
C GLU A 2 8.79 -2.19 -30.86
N ARG A 3 8.18 -2.40 -29.71
CA ARG A 3 7.00 -3.26 -29.58
C ARG A 3 5.81 -2.52 -30.20
N THR A 4 5.39 -2.93 -31.39
CA THR A 4 4.28 -2.30 -32.15
C THR A 4 2.91 -2.88 -31.80
N GLY A 5 2.78 -3.66 -30.72
CA GLY A 5 1.53 -4.26 -30.24
C GLY A 5 0.84 -3.40 -29.18
N ASN A 6 -0.47 -3.63 -29.03
CA ASN A 6 -1.28 -3.00 -27.98
C ASN A 6 -0.80 -3.49 -26.61
N ILE A 7 -0.34 -2.59 -25.71
CA ILE A 7 0.14 -2.95 -24.39
C ILE A 7 -1.07 -3.20 -23.50
N THR A 8 -1.16 -4.41 -22.96
CA THR A 8 -2.23 -4.81 -22.02
C THR A 8 -1.91 -4.42 -20.59
N PHE A 9 -0.66 -4.66 -20.14
CA PHE A 9 -0.24 -4.43 -18.76
C PHE A 9 0.92 -3.43 -18.67
N SER A 10 0.79 -2.46 -17.77
CA SER A 10 1.92 -1.64 -17.31
C SER A 10 2.25 -2.01 -15.88
N VAL A 11 3.47 -2.52 -15.68
CA VAL A 11 4.01 -2.87 -14.36
C VAL A 11 4.82 -1.69 -13.86
N ILE A 12 4.42 -1.10 -12.75
CA ILE A 12 5.11 0.03 -12.12
C ILE A 12 5.95 -0.49 -10.97
N VAL A 13 7.25 -0.32 -11.06
CA VAL A 13 8.24 -0.76 -10.07
C VAL A 13 8.96 0.46 -9.50
N PRO A 14 8.56 0.96 -8.32
CA PRO A 14 9.30 2.00 -7.62
C PRO A 14 10.60 1.44 -7.06
N VAL A 15 11.72 2.11 -7.29
CA VAL A 15 13.07 1.64 -6.91
C VAL A 15 13.73 2.68 -6.02
N TYR A 16 14.19 2.27 -4.82
CA TYR A 16 14.99 3.11 -3.95
C TYR A 16 15.86 2.28 -3.00
N ASN A 17 17.18 2.25 -3.24
CA ASN A 17 18.18 1.57 -2.40
C ASN A 17 17.84 0.10 -2.08
N VAL A 18 17.58 -0.69 -3.14
CA VAL A 18 17.19 -2.11 -3.07
C VAL A 18 18.05 -3.01 -3.96
N GLN A 19 19.31 -2.67 -4.17
CA GLN A 19 20.21 -3.37 -5.10
C GLN A 19 20.28 -4.89 -4.88
N ALA A 20 20.08 -5.37 -3.64
CA ALA A 20 20.11 -6.79 -3.33
C ALA A 20 18.90 -7.56 -3.91
N TYR A 21 17.77 -6.89 -4.17
CA TYR A 21 16.50 -7.50 -4.55
C TYR A 21 16.09 -7.19 -6.00
N LEU A 22 16.50 -6.02 -6.51
CA LEU A 22 16.05 -5.48 -7.80
C LEU A 22 16.21 -6.46 -8.96
N SER A 23 17.31 -7.20 -9.00
CA SER A 23 17.54 -8.17 -10.08
C SER A 23 16.51 -9.28 -10.11
N ALA A 24 16.15 -9.84 -8.95
CA ALA A 24 15.13 -10.88 -8.85
C ALA A 24 13.73 -10.32 -9.20
N CYS A 25 13.41 -9.11 -8.76
CA CYS A 25 12.18 -8.42 -9.07
C CYS A 25 12.00 -8.25 -10.58
N VAL A 26 12.95 -7.59 -11.26
CA VAL A 26 12.84 -7.30 -12.71
C VAL A 26 12.87 -8.59 -13.54
N LYS A 27 13.72 -9.55 -13.19
CA LYS A 27 13.75 -10.87 -13.88
C LYS A 27 12.40 -11.56 -13.81
N SER A 28 11.72 -11.55 -12.66
CA SER A 28 10.40 -12.17 -12.51
C SER A 28 9.34 -11.59 -13.45
N VAL A 29 9.50 -10.34 -13.88
CA VAL A 29 8.61 -9.69 -14.85
C VAL A 29 9.01 -10.03 -16.29
N VAL A 30 10.30 -9.94 -16.62
CA VAL A 30 10.76 -10.13 -18.01
C VAL A 30 10.74 -11.58 -18.44
N GLU A 31 10.79 -12.52 -17.51
CA GLU A 31 10.74 -13.97 -17.73
C GLU A 31 9.32 -14.54 -17.78
N GLN A 32 8.27 -13.69 -17.69
CA GLN A 32 6.89 -14.14 -17.79
C GLN A 32 6.61 -14.76 -19.16
N ALA A 33 6.01 -15.96 -19.15
CA ALA A 33 5.61 -16.65 -20.36
C ALA A 33 4.41 -15.96 -21.06
N GLY A 34 4.26 -16.20 -22.37
CA GLY A 34 3.14 -15.78 -23.18
C GLY A 34 3.40 -14.47 -23.97
N PRO A 35 2.34 -13.77 -24.38
CA PRO A 35 2.46 -12.59 -25.22
C PRO A 35 3.26 -11.48 -24.56
N ALA A 36 4.10 -10.80 -25.36
CA ALA A 36 4.89 -9.65 -24.91
C ALA A 36 4.06 -8.35 -24.96
N ASP A 37 2.87 -8.37 -24.41
CA ASP A 37 1.90 -7.27 -24.35
C ASP A 37 1.96 -6.49 -23.04
N TRP A 38 3.11 -6.49 -22.39
CA TRP A 38 3.40 -5.78 -21.14
C TRP A 38 4.56 -4.79 -21.31
N GLU A 39 4.57 -3.77 -20.47
CA GLU A 39 5.72 -2.92 -20.20
C GLU A 39 6.06 -2.94 -18.73
N CYS A 40 7.33 -2.78 -18.40
CA CYS A 40 7.83 -2.60 -17.04
C CYS A 40 8.48 -1.22 -16.92
N ILE A 41 7.97 -0.40 -16.02
CA ILE A 41 8.41 0.97 -15.79
C ILE A 41 9.15 1.00 -14.45
N LEU A 42 10.48 1.00 -14.50
CA LEU A 42 11.33 1.17 -13.34
C LEU A 42 11.42 2.66 -13.02
N VAL A 43 10.95 3.05 -11.85
CA VAL A 43 11.04 4.45 -11.38
C VAL A 43 12.06 4.53 -10.27
N ASP A 44 13.28 4.89 -10.63
CA ASP A 44 14.36 5.13 -9.66
C ASP A 44 14.15 6.48 -8.97
N ASP A 45 13.77 6.41 -7.70
CA ASP A 45 13.45 7.56 -6.85
C ASP A 45 14.70 8.15 -6.17
N GLY A 46 15.77 8.31 -6.96
CA GLY A 46 17.03 8.90 -6.50
C GLY A 46 17.84 7.97 -5.60
N SER A 47 18.00 6.71 -6.00
CA SER A 47 18.83 5.74 -5.29
C SER A 47 20.29 6.18 -5.24
N THR A 48 20.97 5.83 -4.15
CA THR A 48 22.38 6.13 -3.90
C THR A 48 23.28 4.88 -3.91
N ASP A 49 22.67 3.71 -4.11
CA ASP A 49 23.33 2.41 -4.26
C ASP A 49 23.51 2.06 -5.75
N ALA A 50 23.67 0.79 -6.12
CA ALA A 50 23.85 0.36 -7.50
C ALA A 50 22.53 0.34 -8.33
N CYS A 51 21.35 0.63 -7.73
CA CYS A 51 20.07 0.57 -8.43
C CYS A 51 20.00 1.39 -9.73
N PRO A 52 20.51 2.64 -9.82
CA PRO A 52 20.44 3.43 -11.06
C PRO A 52 21.09 2.70 -12.23
N ALA A 53 22.33 2.22 -12.05
CA ALA A 53 23.05 1.48 -13.09
C ALA A 53 22.38 0.14 -13.44
N MET A 54 21.79 -0.54 -12.45
CA MET A 54 21.03 -1.78 -12.69
C MET A 54 19.77 -1.50 -13.51
N CYS A 55 19.03 -0.44 -13.23
CA CYS A 55 17.85 -0.02 -14.01
C CYS A 55 18.21 0.24 -15.46
N ASP A 56 19.28 1.00 -15.71
CA ASP A 56 19.78 1.30 -17.06
C ASP A 56 20.16 0.01 -17.80
N ALA A 57 20.86 -0.90 -17.15
CA ALA A 57 21.23 -2.18 -17.74
C ALA A 57 19.99 -3.00 -18.14
N PHE A 58 18.95 -3.05 -17.31
CA PHE A 58 17.70 -3.73 -17.65
C PHE A 58 16.98 -3.06 -18.82
N ALA A 59 16.91 -1.74 -18.86
CA ALA A 59 16.30 -1.02 -19.97
C ALA A 59 17.03 -1.25 -21.30
N GLN A 60 18.37 -1.41 -21.28
CA GLN A 60 19.16 -1.74 -22.47
C GLN A 60 19.00 -3.17 -22.94
N LEU A 61 18.91 -4.13 -22.00
CA LEU A 61 18.94 -5.56 -22.30
C LEU A 61 17.55 -6.16 -22.53
N CYS A 62 16.51 -5.60 -21.93
CA CYS A 62 15.16 -6.18 -21.90
C CYS A 62 14.17 -5.29 -22.66
N PRO A 63 13.77 -5.65 -23.90
CA PRO A 63 12.73 -4.93 -24.62
C PRO A 63 11.42 -4.91 -23.79
N GLY A 64 10.86 -3.71 -23.61
CA GLY A 64 9.66 -3.50 -22.78
C GLY A 64 9.96 -3.06 -21.35
N VAL A 65 11.21 -2.99 -20.94
CA VAL A 65 11.63 -2.30 -19.72
C VAL A 65 12.03 -0.86 -20.07
N THR A 66 11.50 0.08 -19.32
CA THR A 66 11.90 1.51 -19.40
C THR A 66 12.29 1.99 -18.02
N VAL A 67 13.17 2.98 -17.94
CA VAL A 67 13.59 3.57 -16.67
C VAL A 67 13.29 5.06 -16.65
N ILE A 68 12.88 5.55 -15.48
CA ILE A 68 12.71 6.98 -15.20
C ILE A 68 13.48 7.29 -13.93
N HIS A 69 14.57 8.04 -14.06
CA HIS A 69 15.30 8.57 -12.91
C HIS A 69 14.69 9.88 -12.45
N ARG A 70 14.55 10.05 -11.14
CA ARG A 70 14.04 11.28 -10.54
C ARG A 70 14.75 11.59 -9.22
N SER A 71 14.68 12.82 -8.76
CA SER A 71 15.05 13.16 -7.38
C SER A 71 14.11 12.48 -6.38
N ASN A 72 14.63 12.06 -5.21
CA ASN A 72 13.81 11.37 -4.22
C ASN A 72 12.58 12.18 -3.80
N GLY A 73 11.42 11.60 -4.07
CA GLY A 73 10.11 12.13 -3.77
C GLY A 73 9.27 11.18 -2.89
N GLY A 74 9.79 9.98 -2.61
CA GLY A 74 9.12 8.92 -1.86
C GLY A 74 8.24 8.03 -2.71
N LEU A 75 7.81 6.91 -2.11
CA LEU A 75 7.12 5.81 -2.77
C LEU A 75 5.86 6.25 -3.53
N ALA A 76 5.01 7.09 -2.90
CA ALA A 76 3.83 7.67 -3.54
C ALA A 76 4.16 8.41 -4.84
N ALA A 77 5.20 9.26 -4.80
CA ALA A 77 5.61 10.05 -5.95
C ALA A 77 6.26 9.20 -7.07
N ALA A 78 6.98 8.15 -6.70
CA ALA A 78 7.52 7.19 -7.67
C ALA A 78 6.39 6.43 -8.38
N ARG A 79 5.41 5.88 -7.63
CA ARG A 79 4.22 5.24 -8.22
C ARG A 79 3.45 6.19 -9.13
N ASN A 80 3.23 7.44 -8.73
CA ASN A 80 2.56 8.45 -9.57
C ASN A 80 3.32 8.74 -10.86
N THR A 81 4.65 8.75 -10.81
CA THR A 81 5.48 8.89 -12.01
C THR A 81 5.25 7.71 -12.98
N GLY A 82 5.21 6.49 -12.46
CA GLY A 82 4.89 5.30 -13.22
C GLY A 82 3.48 5.33 -13.81
N ILE A 83 2.45 5.72 -13.04
CA ILE A 83 1.07 5.87 -13.52
C ILE A 83 0.99 6.81 -14.72
N LYS A 84 1.69 7.94 -14.66
CA LYS A 84 1.70 8.94 -15.74
C LYS A 84 2.41 8.45 -17.00
N ALA A 85 3.41 7.60 -16.88
CA ALA A 85 4.18 7.05 -17.98
C ALA A 85 3.53 5.82 -18.62
N ALA A 86 2.65 5.14 -17.88
CA ALA A 86 2.01 3.90 -18.28
C ALA A 86 1.13 4.04 -19.51
N LYS A 87 1.18 3.04 -20.41
CA LYS A 87 0.44 2.97 -21.67
C LYS A 87 -0.56 1.81 -21.69
N GLY A 88 -0.34 0.79 -20.86
CA GLY A 88 -1.17 -0.41 -20.78
C GLY A 88 -2.59 -0.12 -20.30
N LYS A 89 -3.50 -0.99 -20.66
CA LYS A 89 -4.88 -0.93 -20.18
C LYS A 89 -4.95 -1.14 -18.67
N TRP A 90 -4.17 -2.10 -18.17
CA TRP A 90 -4.16 -2.49 -16.77
C TRP A 90 -2.88 -2.05 -16.08
N LEU A 91 -3.01 -1.41 -14.94
CA LEU A 91 -1.89 -1.04 -14.06
C LEU A 91 -1.70 -2.11 -13.00
N LEU A 92 -0.46 -2.56 -12.86
CA LEU A 92 0.02 -3.44 -11.82
C LEU A 92 1.15 -2.74 -11.08
N PHE A 93 1.21 -2.93 -9.77
CA PHE A 93 2.28 -2.39 -8.94
C PHE A 93 3.11 -3.55 -8.38
N LEU A 94 4.42 -3.41 -8.39
CA LEU A 94 5.33 -4.40 -7.84
C LEU A 94 6.41 -3.68 -7.05
N ASP A 95 6.47 -3.90 -5.76
CA ASP A 95 7.54 -3.35 -4.94
C ASP A 95 8.86 -4.03 -5.30
N SER A 96 9.93 -3.25 -5.42
CA SER A 96 11.21 -3.68 -5.99
C SER A 96 11.99 -4.69 -5.15
N ASP A 97 11.52 -4.97 -3.95
CA ASP A 97 12.01 -6.03 -3.06
C ASP A 97 11.19 -7.33 -3.12
N ASP A 98 10.08 -7.33 -3.88
CA ASP A 98 9.21 -8.48 -4.11
C ASP A 98 9.41 -9.05 -5.53
N TYR A 99 8.68 -10.08 -5.88
CA TYR A 99 8.75 -10.68 -7.21
C TYR A 99 7.44 -11.39 -7.60
N TRP A 100 7.27 -11.64 -8.90
CA TRP A 100 6.12 -12.36 -9.44
C TRP A 100 6.32 -13.87 -9.48
N PRO A 101 5.28 -14.68 -9.17
CA PRO A 101 5.32 -16.11 -9.44
C PRO A 101 5.45 -16.39 -10.95
N PRO A 102 6.01 -17.54 -11.34
CA PRO A 102 5.98 -17.99 -12.74
C PRO A 102 4.55 -18.07 -13.28
N HIS A 103 4.38 -17.76 -14.59
CA HIS A 103 3.09 -17.80 -15.29
C HIS A 103 2.00 -16.88 -14.71
N MET A 104 2.36 -15.88 -13.90
CA MET A 104 1.40 -14.99 -13.28
C MET A 104 0.60 -14.19 -14.30
N LEU A 105 1.24 -13.59 -15.33
CA LEU A 105 0.52 -12.85 -16.38
C LEU A 105 -0.43 -13.71 -17.19
N GLU A 106 -0.09 -14.98 -17.45
CA GLU A 106 -0.98 -15.94 -18.12
C GLU A 106 -2.24 -16.18 -17.30
N LYS A 107 -2.08 -16.51 -16.02
CA LYS A 107 -3.20 -16.70 -15.08
C LYS A 107 -4.05 -15.44 -14.95
N LEU A 108 -3.43 -14.28 -14.86
CA LEU A 108 -4.14 -13.00 -14.75
C LEU A 108 -4.96 -12.71 -16.01
N ARG A 109 -4.42 -12.95 -17.21
CA ARG A 109 -5.20 -12.78 -18.45
C ARG A 109 -6.44 -13.67 -18.49
N ALA A 110 -6.29 -14.94 -18.15
CA ALA A 110 -7.41 -15.88 -18.09
C ALA A 110 -8.47 -15.40 -17.10
N ALA A 111 -8.07 -15.05 -15.89
CA ALA A 111 -8.99 -14.59 -14.85
C ALA A 111 -9.71 -13.28 -15.20
N LEU A 112 -9.04 -12.34 -15.87
CA LEU A 112 -9.67 -11.11 -16.36
C LEU A 112 -10.66 -11.36 -17.49
N ALA A 113 -10.40 -12.36 -18.33
CA ALA A 113 -11.35 -12.77 -19.40
C ALA A 113 -12.60 -13.43 -18.83
N ASP A 114 -12.46 -14.21 -17.76
CA ASP A 114 -13.58 -14.90 -17.09
C ASP A 114 -14.43 -13.94 -16.23
N ALA A 115 -13.88 -12.80 -15.82
CA ALA A 115 -14.55 -11.80 -14.99
C ALA A 115 -14.55 -10.40 -15.63
N PRO A 116 -15.17 -10.20 -16.80
CA PRO A 116 -15.15 -8.92 -17.49
C PRO A 116 -16.03 -7.86 -16.81
N GLY A 117 -15.78 -6.59 -17.13
CA GLY A 117 -16.66 -5.48 -16.74
C GLY A 117 -16.32 -4.79 -15.43
N TYR A 118 -15.23 -5.16 -14.77
CA TYR A 118 -14.72 -4.48 -13.59
C TYR A 118 -13.57 -3.54 -13.97
N ARG A 119 -13.34 -2.53 -13.14
CA ARG A 119 -12.24 -1.56 -13.28
C ARG A 119 -11.15 -1.78 -12.24
N TRP A 120 -11.45 -2.57 -11.21
CA TRP A 120 -10.56 -2.86 -10.12
C TRP A 120 -10.70 -4.32 -9.70
N TYR A 121 -9.57 -5.02 -9.69
CA TYR A 121 -9.44 -6.40 -9.23
C TYR A 121 -8.46 -6.46 -8.08
N VAL A 122 -8.78 -7.29 -7.10
CA VAL A 122 -7.94 -7.60 -5.95
C VAL A 122 -7.49 -9.04 -6.04
N CYS A 123 -6.19 -9.28 -6.01
CA CYS A 123 -5.58 -10.61 -6.16
C CYS A 123 -5.07 -11.16 -4.83
N ARG A 124 -4.79 -12.45 -4.80
CA ARG A 124 -4.05 -13.12 -3.72
C ARG A 124 -2.56 -12.84 -3.82
N TYR A 125 -1.82 -13.28 -2.83
CA TYR A 125 -0.37 -13.26 -2.83
C TYR A 125 0.21 -14.45 -2.06
N LEU A 126 1.48 -14.72 -2.31
CA LEU A 126 2.30 -15.65 -1.55
C LEU A 126 3.19 -14.84 -0.59
N GLU A 127 3.52 -15.40 0.56
CA GLU A 127 4.48 -14.81 1.47
C GLU A 127 5.72 -15.69 1.57
N GLN A 128 6.88 -15.07 1.47
CA GLN A 128 8.18 -15.67 1.75
C GLN A 128 8.78 -14.98 2.97
N ASP A 129 8.90 -15.69 4.08
CA ASP A 129 9.63 -15.17 5.25
C ASP A 129 11.12 -15.43 5.08
N GLU A 130 11.90 -14.36 4.89
CA GLU A 130 13.35 -14.43 4.69
C GLU A 130 14.10 -15.10 5.86
N ARG A 131 13.50 -15.15 7.05
CA ARG A 131 14.06 -15.84 8.22
C ARG A 131 13.90 -17.37 8.16
N GLN A 132 12.97 -17.87 7.34
CA GLN A 132 12.62 -19.29 7.26
C GLN A 132 13.12 -19.99 5.99
N GLY A 133 13.79 -19.27 5.07
CA GLY A 133 14.30 -19.81 3.81
C GLY A 133 13.41 -19.54 2.60
N MET A 134 13.72 -20.24 1.49
CA MET A 134 13.30 -19.85 0.14
C MET A 134 11.89 -20.29 -0.30
N ASP A 135 11.15 -21.04 0.50
CA ASP A 135 9.87 -21.59 0.07
C ASP A 135 8.74 -20.57 0.29
N ALA A 136 8.27 -19.98 -0.79
CA ALA A 136 7.08 -19.13 -0.76
C ALA A 136 5.83 -19.96 -0.48
N LYS A 137 5.06 -19.56 0.51
CA LYS A 137 3.79 -20.21 0.89
C LYS A 137 2.62 -19.29 0.60
N PRO A 138 1.43 -19.84 0.32
CA PRO A 138 0.22 -19.03 0.35
C PRO A 138 0.16 -18.29 1.68
N TYR A 139 -0.14 -16.99 1.64
CA TYR A 139 -0.24 -16.19 2.85
C TYR A 139 -1.16 -16.87 3.87
N PRO A 140 -0.66 -17.15 5.10
CA PRO A 140 -1.40 -17.89 6.10
C PRO A 140 -2.52 -17.06 6.77
N GLY A 141 -2.79 -15.86 6.28
CA GLY A 141 -3.93 -15.06 6.69
C GLY A 141 -5.21 -15.88 6.52
N PRO A 142 -6.30 -15.54 7.21
CA PRO A 142 -7.50 -16.34 7.18
C PRO A 142 -7.98 -16.46 5.73
N VAL A 143 -7.63 -17.58 5.09
CA VAL A 143 -8.07 -17.98 3.74
C VAL A 143 -9.60 -17.91 3.65
N GLU A 144 -10.27 -18.10 4.78
CA GLU A 144 -11.71 -17.98 4.97
C GLU A 144 -12.29 -16.58 4.63
N ARG A 145 -11.45 -15.55 4.54
CA ARG A 145 -11.89 -14.16 4.24
C ARG A 145 -11.64 -13.72 2.80
N PHE A 146 -10.88 -14.49 2.01
CA PHE A 146 -10.73 -14.24 0.58
C PHE A 146 -11.66 -15.17 -0.19
N THR A 147 -12.81 -14.67 -0.55
CA THR A 147 -13.75 -15.39 -1.43
C THR A 147 -13.64 -14.80 -2.82
N PRO A 148 -13.16 -15.56 -3.81
CA PRO A 148 -13.16 -15.10 -5.21
C PRO A 148 -14.57 -14.74 -5.66
N GLY A 149 -14.68 -13.67 -6.45
CA GLY A 149 -15.97 -13.26 -7.00
C GLY A 149 -16.21 -11.75 -6.95
N PRO A 150 -17.39 -11.33 -7.39
CA PRO A 150 -17.76 -9.92 -7.43
C PRO A 150 -18.02 -9.36 -6.03
N ASP A 151 -17.59 -8.12 -5.82
CA ASP A 151 -18.04 -7.27 -4.74
C ASP A 151 -18.69 -6.02 -5.35
N ALA A 152 -19.98 -6.01 -5.38
CA ALA A 152 -20.80 -4.91 -5.92
C ALA A 152 -21.74 -4.36 -4.84
N ASP A 153 -21.38 -4.51 -3.57
CA ASP A 153 -22.13 -3.94 -2.46
C ASP A 153 -22.21 -2.41 -2.62
N PRO A 154 -23.39 -1.82 -2.67
CA PRO A 154 -23.55 -0.38 -2.77
C PRO A 154 -23.05 0.34 -1.52
N ASP A 155 -23.00 -0.33 -0.37
CA ASP A 155 -22.51 0.25 0.87
C ASP A 155 -20.98 0.34 0.85
N TYR A 156 -20.49 1.57 0.86
CA TYR A 156 -19.06 1.89 0.96
C TYR A 156 -18.38 1.25 2.17
N ALA A 157 -19.02 1.34 3.34
CA ALA A 157 -18.45 0.84 4.58
C ALA A 157 -18.29 -0.69 4.54
N ALA A 158 -19.25 -1.40 3.97
CA ALA A 158 -19.20 -2.85 3.81
C ALA A 158 -18.08 -3.27 2.84
N ARG A 159 -17.90 -2.57 1.70
CA ARG A 159 -16.80 -2.84 0.75
C ARG A 159 -15.44 -2.61 1.40
N VAL A 160 -15.26 -1.48 2.04
CA VAL A 160 -14.02 -1.15 2.76
C VAL A 160 -13.77 -2.15 3.89
N ALA A 161 -14.81 -2.56 4.63
CA ALA A 161 -14.67 -3.57 5.67
C ALA A 161 -14.11 -4.88 5.12
N ARG A 162 -14.61 -5.37 3.98
CA ARG A 162 -14.10 -6.60 3.33
C ARG A 162 -12.66 -6.44 2.83
N LEU A 163 -12.34 -5.31 2.20
CA LEU A 163 -11.00 -5.01 1.71
C LEU A 163 -9.98 -5.07 2.86
N TYR A 164 -10.31 -4.48 4.01
CA TYR A 164 -9.40 -4.41 5.16
C TYR A 164 -9.43 -5.66 6.05
N ALA A 165 -10.56 -6.36 6.14
CA ALA A 165 -10.69 -7.55 7.00
C ALA A 165 -9.73 -8.67 6.63
N ALA A 166 -9.40 -8.78 5.36
CA ALA A 166 -8.49 -9.79 4.83
C ALA A 166 -7.04 -9.28 4.68
N GLY A 167 -6.70 -8.09 5.18
CA GLY A 167 -5.39 -7.48 4.97
C GLY A 167 -5.09 -7.13 3.51
N HIS A 168 -6.12 -6.86 2.72
CA HIS A 168 -6.02 -6.74 1.26
C HIS A 168 -5.80 -5.31 0.76
N TRP A 169 -5.37 -4.42 1.60
CA TRP A 169 -5.20 -3.00 1.31
C TRP A 169 -3.85 -2.63 0.68
N ALA A 170 -2.99 -3.58 0.39
CA ALA A 170 -1.72 -3.30 -0.28
C ALA A 170 -1.90 -3.20 -1.80
N VAL A 171 -1.49 -2.07 -2.38
CA VAL A 171 -1.71 -1.75 -3.80
C VAL A 171 -1.06 -2.73 -4.77
N TRP A 172 0.02 -3.40 -4.37
CA TRP A 172 0.69 -4.43 -5.18
C TRP A 172 -0.16 -5.70 -5.38
N ARG A 173 -1.35 -5.77 -4.76
CA ARG A 173 -2.37 -6.81 -4.99
C ARG A 173 -3.39 -6.43 -6.05
N PHE A 174 -3.32 -5.20 -6.58
CA PHE A 174 -4.35 -4.65 -7.43
C PHE A 174 -3.99 -4.76 -8.90
N CYS A 175 -5.01 -5.05 -9.70
CA CYS A 175 -5.02 -4.84 -11.13
C CYS A 175 -6.09 -3.78 -11.42
N ILE A 176 -5.69 -2.59 -11.87
CA ILE A 176 -6.57 -1.43 -11.97
C ILE A 176 -6.59 -0.92 -13.42
N ASP A 177 -7.78 -0.61 -13.91
CA ASP A 177 -7.96 0.04 -15.21
C ASP A 177 -7.32 1.43 -15.22
N ARG A 178 -6.34 1.63 -16.11
CA ARG A 178 -5.59 2.89 -16.22
C ARG A 178 -6.47 4.07 -16.58
N GLU A 179 -7.40 3.90 -17.54
CA GLU A 179 -8.29 4.99 -17.96
C GLU A 179 -9.18 5.45 -16.82
N PHE A 180 -9.59 4.51 -15.96
CA PHE A 180 -10.35 4.83 -14.75
C PHE A 180 -9.54 5.72 -13.80
N LEU A 181 -8.28 5.35 -13.48
CA LEU A 181 -7.42 6.18 -12.62
C LEU A 181 -7.18 7.58 -13.20
N VAL A 182 -6.92 7.66 -14.51
CA VAL A 182 -6.70 8.94 -15.21
C VAL A 182 -7.97 9.79 -15.20
N LYS A 183 -9.12 9.22 -15.55
CA LYS A 183 -10.41 9.92 -15.61
C LYS A 183 -10.79 10.58 -14.28
N TYR A 184 -10.56 9.89 -13.16
CA TYR A 184 -10.90 10.38 -11.83
C TYR A 184 -9.73 11.03 -11.11
N ASN A 185 -8.58 11.19 -11.78
CA ASN A 185 -7.33 11.76 -11.21
C ASN A 185 -6.94 11.10 -9.89
N LEU A 186 -7.04 9.77 -9.85
CA LEU A 186 -6.72 8.97 -8.66
C LEU A 186 -5.22 8.74 -8.60
N LEU A 187 -4.56 9.47 -7.72
CA LEU A 187 -3.12 9.43 -7.49
C LEU A 187 -2.83 9.23 -6.02
N PHE A 188 -1.68 8.63 -5.73
CA PHE A 188 -1.15 8.58 -4.37
C PHE A 188 -0.84 9.99 -3.87
N TRP A 189 -0.97 10.22 -2.58
CA TRP A 189 -0.67 11.53 -1.99
C TRP A 189 0.81 11.65 -1.67
N ASN A 190 1.52 12.51 -2.38
CA ASN A 190 2.97 12.66 -2.28
C ASN A 190 3.46 13.09 -0.88
N GLU A 191 2.63 13.78 -0.13
CA GLU A 191 2.90 14.18 1.25
C GLU A 191 2.86 13.02 2.25
N VAL A 192 2.23 11.89 1.88
CA VAL A 192 2.15 10.69 2.72
C VAL A 192 3.38 9.83 2.49
N ARG A 193 4.30 9.83 3.45
CA ARG A 193 5.59 9.14 3.37
C ARG A 193 5.61 7.75 4.02
N TRP A 194 4.49 7.31 4.55
CA TRP A 194 4.31 5.99 5.17
C TRP A 194 2.84 5.59 5.09
N ALA A 195 2.60 4.34 4.73
CA ALA A 195 1.26 3.75 4.53
C ALA A 195 0.40 4.54 3.52
N GLU A 196 1.00 4.96 2.42
CA GLU A 196 0.37 5.72 1.34
C GLU A 196 -0.70 4.92 0.60
N ASP A 197 -0.69 3.60 0.74
CA ASP A 197 -1.65 2.69 0.13
C ASP A 197 -3.05 2.89 0.72
N TYR A 198 -3.18 2.95 2.06
CA TYR A 198 -4.50 2.95 2.67
C TYR A 198 -5.37 4.17 2.31
N PRO A 199 -4.88 5.42 2.23
CA PRO A 199 -5.71 6.53 1.77
C PRO A 199 -6.04 6.41 0.27
N PHE A 200 -5.13 5.86 -0.54
CA PHE A 200 -5.40 5.58 -1.94
C PHE A 200 -6.55 4.59 -2.10
N ASP A 201 -6.55 3.50 -1.35
CA ASP A 201 -7.59 2.47 -1.37
C ASP A 201 -8.95 3.00 -0.92
N LEU A 202 -8.97 3.84 0.12
CA LEU A 202 -10.21 4.46 0.61
C LEU A 202 -10.84 5.34 -0.46
N VAL A 203 -10.01 6.14 -1.15
CA VAL A 203 -10.48 7.00 -2.25
C VAL A 203 -10.90 6.16 -3.45
N LEU A 204 -10.13 5.13 -3.80
CA LEU A 204 -10.45 4.21 -4.88
C LEU A 204 -11.79 3.48 -4.63
N ALA A 205 -12.01 2.99 -3.41
CA ALA A 205 -13.26 2.32 -3.02
C ALA A 205 -14.49 3.24 -3.11
N GLY A 206 -14.32 4.55 -2.89
CA GLY A 206 -15.37 5.55 -3.10
C GLY A 206 -15.64 5.79 -4.59
N ALA A 207 -14.58 5.94 -5.39
CA ALA A 207 -14.70 6.19 -6.82
C ALA A 207 -15.16 4.95 -7.62
N CYS A 208 -14.78 3.74 -7.17
CA CYS A 208 -15.08 2.47 -7.84
C CYS A 208 -15.99 1.58 -6.98
N PRO A 209 -17.32 1.66 -7.14
CA PRO A 209 -18.26 0.91 -6.31
C PRO A 209 -18.30 -0.60 -6.59
N LYS A 210 -17.58 -1.06 -7.61
CA LYS A 210 -17.53 -2.47 -8.01
C LYS A 210 -16.10 -2.93 -8.13
N LEU A 211 -15.73 -3.96 -7.39
CA LEU A 211 -14.45 -4.65 -7.50
C LEU A 211 -14.65 -6.16 -7.64
N TYR A 212 -13.62 -6.87 -8.04
CA TYR A 212 -13.66 -8.32 -8.18
C TYR A 212 -12.43 -8.93 -7.49
N TYR A 213 -12.68 -9.96 -6.69
CA TYR A 213 -11.61 -10.74 -6.05
C TYR A 213 -11.20 -11.90 -6.96
N LEU A 214 -9.97 -11.84 -7.48
CA LEU A 214 -9.41 -12.88 -8.36
C LEU A 214 -8.61 -13.92 -7.58
N ASP A 215 -8.85 -15.18 -7.83
CA ASP A 215 -8.06 -16.30 -7.28
C ASP A 215 -6.74 -16.48 -8.05
N VAL A 216 -5.93 -15.44 -8.06
CA VAL A 216 -4.62 -15.39 -8.70
C VAL A 216 -3.59 -14.88 -7.70
N GLU A 217 -2.52 -15.63 -7.48
CA GLU A 217 -1.36 -15.15 -6.73
C GLU A 217 -0.56 -14.17 -7.60
N LEU A 218 -0.72 -12.87 -7.33
CA LEU A 218 -0.10 -11.81 -8.13
C LEU A 218 1.37 -11.59 -7.77
N VAL A 219 1.71 -11.64 -6.48
CA VAL A 219 3.03 -11.29 -5.96
C VAL A 219 3.50 -12.31 -4.94
N VAL A 220 4.80 -12.54 -4.87
CA VAL A 220 5.48 -13.14 -3.71
C VAL A 220 6.06 -12.00 -2.88
N TYR A 221 5.41 -11.73 -1.74
CA TYR A 221 5.81 -10.72 -0.79
C TYR A 221 6.93 -11.23 0.12
N ARG A 222 8.06 -10.51 0.20
CA ARG A 222 9.19 -10.84 1.09
C ARG A 222 8.99 -10.21 2.46
N ALA A 223 8.51 -11.02 3.40
CA ALA A 223 8.34 -10.60 4.78
C ALA A 223 9.68 -10.58 5.54
N ASN A 224 9.79 -9.69 6.52
CA ASN A 224 10.90 -9.60 7.47
C ASN A 224 12.29 -9.32 6.88
N ARG A 225 12.35 -8.74 5.68
CA ARG A 225 13.64 -8.35 5.09
C ARG A 225 14.32 -7.19 5.83
N ALA A 226 15.65 -7.16 5.75
CA ALA A 226 16.42 -6.03 6.25
C ALA A 226 16.10 -4.75 5.45
N GLY A 227 15.97 -3.61 6.15
CA GLY A 227 15.69 -2.31 5.51
C GLY A 227 14.24 -2.09 5.05
N SER A 228 13.30 -2.96 5.41
CA SER A 228 11.87 -2.74 5.14
C SER A 228 11.37 -1.42 5.72
N LEU A 229 10.52 -0.69 4.97
CA LEU A 229 9.85 0.53 5.43
C LEU A 229 8.94 0.29 6.64
N LEU A 230 8.46 -0.94 6.84
CA LEU A 230 7.73 -1.33 8.05
C LEU A 230 8.57 -1.18 9.32
N ASN A 231 9.90 -1.25 9.20
CA ASN A 231 10.84 -1.03 10.28
C ASN A 231 11.25 0.45 10.44
N ALA A 232 10.67 1.37 9.65
CA ALA A 232 10.89 2.81 9.81
C ALA A 232 10.47 3.25 11.22
N GLY A 233 11.14 4.27 11.75
CA GLY A 233 10.86 4.74 13.12
C GLY A 233 9.42 5.25 13.27
N LEU A 234 8.78 4.94 14.40
CA LEU A 234 7.38 5.29 14.72
C LEU A 234 7.04 6.78 14.53
N ALA A 235 8.01 7.68 14.72
CA ALA A 235 7.82 9.12 14.47
C ALA A 235 7.46 9.40 13.00
N LYS A 236 8.05 8.67 12.04
CA LYS A 236 7.71 8.78 10.61
C LYS A 236 6.30 8.25 10.33
N HIS A 237 5.88 7.19 11.03
CA HIS A 237 4.53 6.64 10.91
C HIS A 237 3.48 7.68 11.31
N PHE A 238 3.67 8.35 12.44
CA PHE A 238 2.75 9.42 12.87
C PHE A 238 2.72 10.61 11.91
N ALA A 239 3.87 10.98 11.33
CA ALA A 239 3.91 12.05 10.33
C ALA A 239 3.08 11.68 9.09
N GLY A 240 3.19 10.43 8.61
CA GLY A 240 2.36 9.92 7.51
C GLY A 240 0.86 9.95 7.83
N ILE A 241 0.47 9.43 9.00
CA ILE A 241 -0.94 9.45 9.46
C ILE A 241 -1.46 10.89 9.60
N ALA A 242 -0.66 11.80 10.14
CA ALA A 242 -1.03 13.21 10.28
C ALA A 242 -1.26 13.89 8.92
N ALA A 243 -0.43 13.57 7.91
CA ALA A 243 -0.63 14.06 6.55
C ALA A 243 -1.96 13.56 5.96
N VAL A 244 -2.30 12.30 6.19
CA VAL A 244 -3.59 11.73 5.76
C VAL A 244 -4.77 12.40 6.45
N ILE A 245 -4.70 12.61 7.77
CA ILE A 245 -5.75 13.31 8.53
C ILE A 245 -5.97 14.70 7.93
N HIS A 246 -4.91 15.49 7.78
CA HIS A 246 -4.98 16.84 7.23
C HIS A 246 -5.61 16.85 5.82
N ARG A 247 -5.25 15.88 4.97
CA ARG A 247 -5.80 15.78 3.62
C ARG A 247 -7.29 15.47 3.64
N PHE A 248 -7.74 14.50 4.45
CA PHE A 248 -9.16 14.18 4.57
C PHE A 248 -9.96 15.32 5.20
N GLU A 249 -9.45 15.99 6.25
CA GLU A 249 -10.10 17.18 6.83
C GLU A 249 -10.35 18.24 5.76
N LYS A 250 -9.35 18.52 4.91
CA LYS A 250 -9.49 19.48 3.82
C LYS A 250 -10.51 19.02 2.77
N MET A 251 -10.52 17.74 2.42
CA MET A 251 -11.48 17.18 1.46
C MET A 251 -12.90 17.20 2.00
N PHE A 252 -13.10 16.89 3.28
CA PHE A 252 -14.43 16.88 3.90
C PHE A 252 -14.99 18.27 4.16
N ALA A 253 -14.13 19.26 4.31
CA ALA A 253 -14.54 20.67 4.45
C ALA A 253 -14.84 21.35 3.10
N ALA A 254 -14.51 20.70 1.97
CA ALA A 254 -14.75 21.29 0.65
C ALA A 254 -16.26 21.33 0.34
N PRO A 255 -16.76 22.42 -0.29
CA PRO A 255 -18.19 22.54 -0.63
C PRO A 255 -18.72 21.45 -1.57
N ASP A 256 -17.84 20.88 -2.40
CA ASP A 256 -18.10 19.81 -3.37
C ASP A 256 -17.66 18.44 -2.87
N CYS A 257 -17.58 18.26 -1.54
CA CYS A 257 -17.19 16.99 -0.93
C CYS A 257 -18.11 15.86 -1.41
N PRO A 258 -17.56 14.84 -2.09
CA PRO A 258 -18.37 13.74 -2.62
C PRO A 258 -18.78 12.72 -1.53
N TRP A 259 -18.22 12.82 -0.32
CA TRP A 259 -18.36 11.86 0.76
C TRP A 259 -19.56 12.19 1.66
N THR A 260 -20.45 11.23 1.84
CA THR A 260 -21.53 11.32 2.85
C THR A 260 -20.95 11.32 4.27
N PRO A 261 -21.67 11.82 5.28
CA PRO A 261 -21.23 11.75 6.68
C PRO A 261 -20.92 10.32 7.16
N ALA A 262 -21.65 9.31 6.67
CA ALA A 262 -21.42 7.92 7.02
C ALA A 262 -20.09 7.39 6.43
N GLU A 263 -19.79 7.74 5.17
CA GLU A 263 -18.53 7.39 4.52
C GLU A 263 -17.34 8.10 5.18
N GLN A 264 -17.48 9.36 5.53
CA GLN A 264 -16.46 10.10 6.29
C GLN A 264 -16.19 9.43 7.65
N ALA A 265 -17.22 8.98 8.35
CA ALA A 265 -17.08 8.27 9.61
C ALA A 265 -16.33 6.94 9.43
N GLU A 266 -16.60 6.20 8.34
CA GLU A 266 -15.88 4.97 8.03
C GLU A 266 -14.40 5.24 7.69
N ILE A 267 -14.10 6.28 6.91
CA ILE A 267 -12.73 6.71 6.61
C ILE A 267 -11.98 7.02 7.91
N TRP A 268 -12.60 7.76 8.83
CA TRP A 268 -12.00 8.04 10.14
C TRP A 268 -11.78 6.78 10.96
N ARG A 269 -12.72 5.85 10.96
CA ARG A 269 -12.59 4.57 11.65
C ARG A 269 -11.42 3.76 11.11
N ARG A 270 -11.24 3.69 9.77
CA ARG A 270 -10.09 3.00 9.15
C ARG A 270 -8.78 3.70 9.45
N THR A 271 -8.75 5.00 9.42
CA THR A 271 -7.56 5.78 9.82
C THR A 271 -7.18 5.52 11.28
N ALA A 272 -8.16 5.41 12.17
CA ALA A 272 -7.93 5.03 13.56
C ALA A 272 -7.34 3.62 13.70
N ASN A 273 -7.78 2.66 12.88
CA ASN A 273 -7.24 1.29 12.88
C ASN A 273 -5.76 1.24 12.43
N VAL A 274 -5.32 2.16 11.59
CA VAL A 274 -3.90 2.32 11.25
C VAL A 274 -3.13 3.03 12.37
N PHE A 275 -3.73 4.01 13.01
CA PHE A 275 -3.13 4.82 14.07
C PHE A 275 -2.87 4.02 15.38
N TRP A 276 -3.87 3.30 15.88
CA TRP A 276 -3.79 2.69 17.21
C TRP A 276 -2.66 1.67 17.37
N PRO A 277 -2.35 0.79 16.41
CA PRO A 277 -1.17 -0.08 16.50
C PRO A 277 0.15 0.70 16.66
N GLN A 278 0.28 1.86 16.00
CA GLN A 278 1.47 2.71 16.10
C GLN A 278 1.54 3.40 17.47
N ALA A 279 0.42 3.90 17.98
CA ALA A 279 0.33 4.49 19.31
C ALA A 279 0.69 3.47 20.41
N ARG A 280 0.21 2.25 20.25
CA ARG A 280 0.59 1.10 21.11
C ARG A 280 2.09 0.83 21.03
N GLY A 281 2.63 0.74 19.82
CA GLY A 281 4.05 0.56 19.59
C GLY A 281 4.89 1.62 20.31
N ALA A 282 4.50 2.89 20.18
CA ALA A 282 5.20 4.01 20.84
C ALA A 282 5.15 3.92 22.37
N ALA A 283 4.00 3.59 22.95
CA ALA A 283 3.83 3.42 24.39
C ALA A 283 4.74 2.32 24.98
N CYS A 284 5.07 1.34 24.14
CA CYS A 284 5.92 0.21 24.52
C CYS A 284 7.43 0.44 24.36
N ARG A 285 7.88 1.59 23.87
CA ARG A 285 9.30 1.91 23.65
C ARG A 285 9.95 2.56 24.88
N ASP A 286 11.28 2.79 24.80
CA ASP A 286 12.04 3.54 25.78
C ASP A 286 11.64 5.03 25.85
N ALA A 287 12.24 5.77 26.78
CA ALA A 287 11.89 7.17 27.03
C ALA A 287 12.22 8.08 25.85
N GLU A 288 13.31 7.83 25.13
CA GLU A 288 13.76 8.63 24.01
C GLU A 288 12.79 8.50 22.83
N VAL A 289 12.46 7.26 22.43
CA VAL A 289 11.48 6.98 21.37
C VAL A 289 10.11 7.54 21.73
N ARG A 290 9.66 7.39 22.99
CA ARG A 290 8.39 8.00 23.43
C ARG A 290 8.39 9.52 23.29
N ALA A 291 9.49 10.17 23.67
CA ALA A 291 9.61 11.63 23.53
C ALA A 291 9.56 12.06 22.05
N ALA A 292 10.24 11.32 21.17
CA ALA A 292 10.22 11.57 19.73
C ALA A 292 8.85 11.36 19.10
N CYS A 293 8.02 10.45 19.62
CA CYS A 293 6.67 10.18 19.11
C CYS A 293 5.61 11.17 19.61
N ALA A 294 5.83 11.88 20.70
CA ALA A 294 4.81 12.75 21.32
C ALA A 294 4.26 13.85 20.39
N PRO A 295 5.07 14.56 19.58
CA PRO A 295 4.57 15.54 18.61
C PRO A 295 3.68 14.91 17.56
N GLY A 296 4.05 13.75 17.02
CA GLY A 296 3.29 13.03 16.03
C GLY A 296 1.94 12.51 16.56
N LEU A 297 1.92 12.01 17.81
CA LEU A 297 0.67 11.67 18.49
C LEU A 297 -0.25 12.89 18.63
N THR A 298 0.31 14.07 18.95
CA THR A 298 -0.46 15.33 19.03
C THR A 298 -1.06 15.70 17.68
N ALA A 299 -0.29 15.55 16.60
CA ALA A 299 -0.78 15.80 15.23
C ALA A 299 -1.94 14.88 14.83
N CYS A 300 -2.04 13.69 15.44
CA CYS A 300 -3.14 12.74 15.21
C CYS A 300 -4.31 12.91 16.19
N LYS A 301 -4.47 14.06 16.82
CA LYS A 301 -5.49 14.31 17.87
C LYS A 301 -6.93 14.00 17.44
N ALA A 302 -7.25 14.19 16.17
CA ALA A 302 -8.58 13.87 15.62
C ALA A 302 -9.00 12.41 15.85
N LEU A 303 -8.02 11.49 15.96
CA LEU A 303 -8.27 10.06 16.12
C LEU A 303 -8.38 9.59 17.58
N TRP A 304 -8.06 10.42 18.55
CA TRP A 304 -7.96 9.97 19.96
C TRP A 304 -9.30 9.49 20.55
N LYS A 305 -10.41 10.02 20.05
CA LYS A 305 -11.77 9.65 20.50
C LYS A 305 -12.33 8.45 19.74
N LEU A 306 -11.66 8.02 18.68
CA LEU A 306 -12.11 6.91 17.86
C LEU A 306 -11.52 5.60 18.39
N GLY A 307 -12.38 4.63 18.68
CA GLY A 307 -11.94 3.29 19.08
C GLY A 307 -11.37 2.50 17.90
N ASP A 308 -10.52 1.55 18.23
CA ASP A 308 -10.13 0.47 17.31
C ASP A 308 -11.10 -0.73 17.53
N GLU A 309 -11.34 -1.53 16.50
CA GLU A 309 -12.24 -2.70 16.53
C GLU A 309 -11.81 -3.78 17.55
N ASN A 310 -10.52 -3.76 17.95
CA ASN A 310 -9.90 -4.70 18.89
C ASN A 310 -9.58 -4.05 20.25
N THR A 311 -10.37 -3.10 20.71
CA THR A 311 -10.07 -2.30 21.91
C THR A 311 -9.97 -3.13 23.18
N ARG A 312 -8.74 -3.44 23.60
CA ARG A 312 -8.47 -4.01 24.92
C ARG A 312 -8.71 -2.97 26.03
N PRO A 313 -9.04 -3.37 27.27
CA PRO A 313 -9.26 -2.43 28.38
C PRO A 313 -8.11 -1.46 28.63
N ASP A 314 -6.87 -1.91 28.46
CA ASP A 314 -5.65 -1.10 28.61
C ASP A 314 -5.58 0.06 27.62
N TRP A 315 -6.19 -0.08 26.45
CA TRP A 315 -6.25 0.99 25.43
C TRP A 315 -7.32 2.01 25.72
N LYS A 316 -8.41 1.64 26.33
CA LYS A 316 -9.41 2.60 26.82
C LYS A 316 -8.77 3.54 27.83
N LEU A 317 -7.92 3.00 28.71
CA LEU A 317 -7.14 3.81 29.65
C LEU A 317 -6.13 4.71 28.92
N PHE A 318 -5.40 4.17 27.94
CA PHE A 318 -4.42 4.97 27.20
C PHE A 318 -5.09 6.09 26.39
N ALA A 319 -6.21 5.82 25.71
CA ALA A 319 -7.01 6.80 25.01
C ALA A 319 -7.57 7.88 25.97
N PHE A 320 -8.03 7.47 27.16
CA PHE A 320 -8.44 8.40 28.20
C PHE A 320 -7.29 9.32 28.63
N LEU A 321 -6.10 8.76 28.88
CA LEU A 321 -4.91 9.53 29.24
C LEU A 321 -4.48 10.50 28.14
N LEU A 322 -4.53 10.08 26.87
CA LEU A 322 -4.27 10.96 25.72
C LEU A 322 -5.21 12.16 25.69
N ASN A 323 -6.53 11.89 25.86
CA ASN A 323 -7.57 12.93 25.78
C ASN A 323 -7.52 13.94 26.93
N HIS A 324 -7.14 13.52 28.14
CA HIS A 324 -7.24 14.35 29.35
C HIS A 324 -5.90 14.95 29.75
N PHE A 325 -4.79 14.27 29.53
CA PHE A 325 -3.46 14.65 30.01
C PHE A 325 -2.44 14.84 28.89
N GLY A 326 -2.82 14.53 27.66
CA GLY A 326 -1.98 14.67 26.48
C GLY A 326 -0.92 13.57 26.29
N PRO A 327 -0.20 13.59 25.14
CA PRO A 327 0.62 12.47 24.72
C PRO A 327 1.87 12.23 25.60
N ARG A 328 2.48 13.28 26.12
CA ARG A 328 3.67 13.14 26.99
C ARG A 328 3.34 12.37 28.26
N PHE A 329 2.24 12.73 28.92
CA PHE A 329 1.80 12.06 30.13
C PHE A 329 1.32 10.62 29.84
N ALA A 330 0.51 10.43 28.81
CA ALA A 330 0.00 9.12 28.43
C ALA A 330 1.12 8.12 28.12
N LEU A 331 2.13 8.53 27.36
CA LEU A 331 3.31 7.69 27.06
C LEU A 331 4.17 7.42 28.30
N TRP A 332 4.33 8.39 29.19
CA TRP A 332 5.03 8.18 30.45
C TRP A 332 4.32 7.18 31.35
N ALA A 333 2.99 7.33 31.56
CA ALA A 333 2.19 6.44 32.36
C ALA A 333 2.19 4.99 31.82
N ALA A 334 2.07 4.82 30.48
CA ALA A 334 2.19 3.52 29.85
C ALA A 334 3.57 2.88 30.05
N GLY A 335 4.63 3.68 30.11
CA GLY A 335 5.98 3.22 30.40
C GLY A 335 6.15 2.70 31.84
N LEU A 336 5.41 3.25 32.81
CA LEU A 336 5.41 2.77 34.21
C LEU A 336 4.69 1.41 34.35
N LEU A 337 3.57 1.22 33.64
CA LEU A 337 2.78 -0.02 33.69
C LEU A 337 3.55 -1.23 33.11
N LYS A 338 4.56 -0.99 32.28
CA LYS A 338 5.39 -2.05 31.66
C LYS A 338 6.54 -2.54 32.56
N ARG A 339 6.83 -1.84 33.66
CA ARG A 339 7.90 -2.22 34.61
C ARG A 339 7.42 -3.21 35.69
N LYS A 340 6.19 -3.63 35.64
CA LYS A 340 5.59 -4.71 36.43
C LYS A 340 5.24 -5.89 35.51
#